data_d761f3ea5f36e883d66e92e9b58aeb6e
#
_entry.id   d761f3ea5f36e883d66e92e9b58aeb6e
#
_cell.length_a   1.000
_cell.length_b   1.000
_cell.length_c   1.000
_cell.angle_alpha   90.00
_cell.angle_beta   90.00
_cell.angle_gamma   90.00
#
_symmetry.space_group_name_H-M   'P 1'
#
loop_
_entity.id
_entity.type
_entity.pdbx_description
1 polymer ?
#
loop_
_entity_poly.entity_id
_entity_poly.type
_entity_poly.pdbx_seq_one_letter_code
_entity_poly.pdbx_strand_id
1 'polypeptide(L)'
;MMKLQWITDLYLAFIMLMAMGCFLTSQAIAREPLRQSAPRPGPAVGLIDELQEFYPDAKLDQPVKRLTVHTARNTTAGVHVMITGLQGTERIGFSESDISGRPTSGIRWHRMIDVPVTENTGLDRNTEKYSGMTNPYVIRRAPFRVYDPFRPVTSPITADSTSVALRMEVPVDSASSPGEYMHRITLRIGDRVESLEFVVIVHRALVPPLTRSTISYINWHTLDNICSAHGVEKWSEPFWDMLAKYARTMAGGRQNTFWFIWSDFFTFDSAGSAPAFRRDRLERYIRVFLQTGFKTIHGAPMVGRRSWTSSDMLLGIRAADGREIDAVSEKGKRMLSQMALQVIAMMKENRWEAQWLQGLFDEPTDEFVDRYKELISVLRGLKPDIQILEATMTVKVSGDVNVWCPQVQEYQANREFFEERKAAGDRVWVYTCLSPGSPWLNRLLDQERIRQVYIGWACAKYDLQGFLHWGLNFHTARPFEELVRPHIEGQFLPAGDSHILYPVREGPLSSHRFEAHRIGMEDFELLAQLKSHDAPRAQELIARVVQGFDKYSKDVAAYRAARKLLLDAVDTHTQE
;
A
#
# COMPACT_ATOMS: atom_id res chain seq x y z
N MET A 1 -35.83 15.25 59.60
CA MET A 1 -37.03 14.42 59.48
C MET A 1 -38.02 15.05 58.49
N MET A 2 -37.67 15.24 57.27
CA MET A 2 -38.56 15.76 56.21
C MET A 2 -38.06 15.40 54.81
N LYS A 3 -37.84 14.12 54.54
CA LYS A 3 -37.50 13.61 53.21
C LYS A 3 -37.98 12.17 52.93
N LEU A 4 -38.94 11.64 53.73
CA LEU A 4 -39.43 10.27 53.54
C LEU A 4 -40.94 10.18 53.24
N GLN A 5 -41.63 11.29 53.03
CA GLN A 5 -43.09 11.34 52.82
C GLN A 5 -43.49 11.42 51.33
N TRP A 6 -42.56 11.69 50.44
CA TRP A 6 -42.87 11.89 49.00
C TRP A 6 -42.74 10.61 48.16
N ILE A 7 -42.16 9.54 48.68
CA ILE A 7 -41.97 8.27 47.94
C ILE A 7 -43.14 7.31 48.11
N THR A 8 -43.91 7.45 49.21
CA THR A 8 -45.10 6.60 49.48
C THR A 8 -46.34 7.05 48.73
N ASP A 9 -46.47 8.33 48.41
CA ASP A 9 -47.69 8.82 47.71
C ASP A 9 -47.64 8.58 46.18
N LEU A 10 -46.47 8.37 45.62
CA LEU A 10 -46.31 8.03 44.18
C LEU A 10 -46.59 6.55 43.88
N TYR A 11 -46.44 5.65 44.86
CA TYR A 11 -46.69 4.22 44.69
C TYR A 11 -48.15 3.82 44.83
N LEU A 12 -48.94 4.57 45.58
CA LEU A 12 -50.38 4.35 45.71
C LEU A 12 -51.20 4.88 44.53
N ALA A 13 -50.72 5.91 43.84
CA ALA A 13 -51.36 6.44 42.62
C ALA A 13 -51.17 5.49 41.41
N PHE A 14 -50.09 4.71 41.38
CA PHE A 14 -49.80 3.80 40.28
C PHE A 14 -50.57 2.46 40.37
N ILE A 15 -50.96 2.04 41.58
CA ILE A 15 -51.74 0.81 41.83
C ILE A 15 -53.25 1.03 41.60
N MET A 16 -53.79 2.27 41.81
CA MET A 16 -55.19 2.55 41.51
C MET A 16 -55.51 2.77 40.02
N LEU A 17 -54.52 3.12 39.20
CA LEU A 17 -54.73 3.24 37.74
C LEU A 17 -54.70 1.89 37.00
N MET A 18 -54.18 0.83 37.61
CA MET A 18 -54.14 -0.52 37.01
C MET A 18 -55.35 -1.38 37.34
N ALA A 19 -56.18 -0.98 38.31
CA ALA A 19 -57.36 -1.76 38.75
C ALA A 19 -58.70 -1.27 38.12
N MET A 20 -58.71 -0.19 37.33
CA MET A 20 -59.93 0.31 36.68
C MET A 20 -59.98 0.08 35.16
N GLY A 21 -59.06 -0.72 34.60
CA GLY A 21 -58.95 -1.01 33.16
C GLY A 21 -59.52 -2.38 32.72
N CYS A 22 -60.14 -3.18 33.60
CA CYS A 22 -60.57 -4.54 33.30
C CYS A 22 -62.08 -4.77 33.34
N PHE A 23 -62.91 -3.85 32.85
CA PHE A 23 -64.31 -4.17 32.50
C PHE A 23 -64.80 -3.33 31.33
N LEU A 24 -65.33 -4.06 30.33
CA LEU A 24 -65.98 -3.57 29.10
C LEU A 24 -65.05 -3.24 27.93
N THR A 25 -64.81 -4.20 27.07
CA THR A 25 -65.50 -4.35 25.78
C THR A 25 -64.95 -5.59 25.05
N SER A 26 -65.71 -6.67 24.97
CA SER A 26 -65.55 -7.69 23.95
C SER A 26 -66.01 -7.14 22.61
N GLN A 27 -65.17 -6.37 21.95
CA GLN A 27 -65.30 -6.11 20.52
C GLN A 27 -64.35 -7.06 19.78
N ALA A 28 -64.91 -7.80 18.81
CA ALA A 28 -64.23 -8.70 17.93
C ALA A 28 -63.02 -7.97 17.30
N ILE A 29 -61.81 -8.35 17.70
CA ILE A 29 -60.59 -7.97 16.99
C ILE A 29 -60.66 -8.71 15.65
N ALA A 30 -61.11 -8.00 14.61
CA ALA A 30 -60.88 -8.42 13.24
C ALA A 30 -59.35 -8.60 13.11
N ARG A 31 -58.89 -9.85 12.94
CA ARG A 31 -57.52 -10.10 12.58
C ARG A 31 -57.26 -9.37 11.27
N GLU A 32 -56.53 -8.25 11.33
CA GLU A 32 -55.92 -7.73 10.11
C GLU A 32 -55.18 -8.86 9.42
N PRO A 33 -55.39 -9.07 8.14
CA PRO A 33 -54.60 -10.04 7.41
C PRO A 33 -53.15 -9.62 7.56
N LEU A 34 -52.31 -10.54 8.04
CA LEU A 34 -50.85 -10.38 8.04
C LEU A 34 -50.49 -9.85 6.65
N ARG A 35 -50.10 -8.57 6.60
CA ARG A 35 -49.53 -8.02 5.38
C ARG A 35 -48.38 -8.95 5.02
N GLN A 36 -48.58 -9.78 4.01
CA GLN A 36 -47.50 -10.51 3.40
C GLN A 36 -46.44 -9.44 3.06
N SER A 37 -45.36 -9.44 3.82
CA SER A 37 -44.22 -8.60 3.50
C SER A 37 -43.87 -8.88 2.05
N ALA A 38 -43.83 -7.86 1.21
CA ALA A 38 -43.39 -8.00 -0.17
C ALA A 38 -42.11 -8.86 -0.17
N PRO A 39 -41.98 -9.86 -1.04
CA PRO A 39 -40.78 -10.69 -1.09
C PRO A 39 -39.57 -9.77 -1.15
N ARG A 40 -38.65 -9.93 -0.22
CA ARG A 40 -37.41 -9.13 -0.21
C ARG A 40 -36.75 -9.32 -1.57
N PRO A 41 -36.31 -8.24 -2.24
CA PRO A 41 -35.58 -8.39 -3.49
C PRO A 41 -34.41 -9.34 -3.26
N GLY A 42 -34.26 -10.34 -4.12
CA GLY A 42 -33.17 -11.30 -4.03
C GLY A 42 -31.80 -10.62 -4.15
N PRO A 43 -30.70 -11.36 -3.90
CA PRO A 43 -29.35 -10.80 -3.99
C PRO A 43 -29.11 -10.08 -5.32
N ALA A 44 -28.52 -8.87 -5.27
CA ALA A 44 -28.04 -8.17 -6.44
C ALA A 44 -26.55 -8.48 -6.67
N VAL A 45 -26.18 -8.68 -7.94
CA VAL A 45 -24.81 -9.06 -8.34
C VAL A 45 -24.35 -8.16 -9.47
N GLY A 46 -23.15 -7.58 -9.36
CA GLY A 46 -22.57 -6.70 -10.39
C GLY A 46 -21.06 -6.70 -10.40
N LEU A 47 -20.50 -6.30 -11.54
CA LEU A 47 -19.08 -6.02 -11.72
C LEU A 47 -18.76 -4.59 -11.30
N ILE A 48 -17.57 -4.41 -10.72
CA ILE A 48 -17.01 -3.12 -10.32
C ILE A 48 -15.59 -3.06 -10.86
N ASP A 49 -15.21 -1.90 -11.42
CA ASP A 49 -13.84 -1.65 -11.86
C ASP A 49 -12.86 -1.80 -10.68
N GLU A 50 -11.71 -2.43 -10.92
CA GLU A 50 -10.72 -2.71 -9.87
C GLU A 50 -10.12 -1.46 -9.20
N LEU A 51 -10.37 -0.27 -9.70
CA LEU A 51 -9.91 0.99 -9.11
C LEU A 51 -11.03 1.79 -8.44
N GLN A 52 -12.27 1.34 -8.55
CA GLN A 52 -13.40 2.02 -7.92
C GLN A 52 -13.55 1.57 -6.47
N GLU A 53 -13.72 2.52 -5.57
CA GLU A 53 -14.04 2.26 -4.17
C GLU A 53 -15.46 1.71 -4.05
N PHE A 54 -15.62 0.75 -3.16
CA PHE A 54 -16.92 0.25 -2.76
C PHE A 54 -16.87 -0.30 -1.33
N TYR A 55 -18.04 -0.44 -0.71
CA TYR A 55 -18.16 -0.63 0.71
C TYR A 55 -19.07 -1.82 1.04
N PRO A 56 -18.88 -2.49 2.20
CA PRO A 56 -19.73 -3.60 2.61
C PRO A 56 -21.23 -3.24 2.76
N ASP A 57 -21.52 -1.98 3.05
CA ASP A 57 -22.88 -1.44 3.20
C ASP A 57 -23.42 -0.78 1.92
N ALA A 58 -22.69 -0.87 0.80
CA ALA A 58 -23.15 -0.35 -0.48
C ALA A 58 -24.32 -1.18 -1.04
N LYS A 59 -25.21 -0.51 -1.77
CA LYS A 59 -26.27 -1.14 -2.55
C LYS A 59 -25.90 -1.13 -4.02
N LEU A 60 -26.32 -2.14 -4.76
CA LEU A 60 -26.18 -2.22 -6.20
C LEU A 60 -27.52 -1.88 -6.85
N ASP A 61 -27.77 -0.59 -7.05
CA ASP A 61 -29.04 -0.15 -7.63
C ASP A 61 -29.10 -0.42 -9.15
N GLN A 62 -27.95 -0.30 -9.83
CA GLN A 62 -27.80 -0.60 -11.26
C GLN A 62 -26.56 -1.49 -11.48
N PRO A 63 -26.68 -2.81 -11.28
CA PRO A 63 -25.55 -3.72 -11.36
C PRO A 63 -25.02 -3.83 -12.79
N VAL A 64 -23.74 -3.53 -12.98
CA VAL A 64 -23.04 -3.71 -14.25
C VAL A 64 -22.85 -5.20 -14.52
N LYS A 65 -23.30 -5.70 -15.66
CA LYS A 65 -23.22 -7.11 -16.04
C LYS A 65 -22.08 -7.41 -17.01
N ARG A 66 -21.55 -6.41 -17.67
CA ARG A 66 -20.41 -6.50 -18.57
C ARG A 66 -19.43 -5.36 -18.30
N LEU A 67 -18.15 -5.70 -18.12
CA LEU A 67 -17.07 -4.74 -17.94
C LEU A 67 -15.94 -5.04 -18.91
N THR A 68 -15.41 -4.00 -19.56
CA THR A 68 -14.26 -4.10 -20.47
C THR A 68 -13.09 -3.29 -19.91
N VAL A 69 -11.90 -3.92 -19.88
CA VAL A 69 -10.65 -3.26 -19.52
C VAL A 69 -9.60 -3.45 -20.61
N HIS A 70 -8.72 -2.47 -20.76
CA HIS A 70 -7.57 -2.53 -21.66
C HIS A 70 -6.30 -2.76 -20.86
N THR A 71 -5.40 -3.63 -21.32
CA THR A 71 -4.15 -3.91 -20.61
C THR A 71 -3.01 -4.23 -21.57
N ALA A 72 -1.78 -4.05 -21.10
CA ALA A 72 -0.57 -4.48 -21.78
C ALA A 72 -0.28 -5.96 -21.51
N ARG A 73 0.70 -6.53 -22.18
CA ARG A 73 1.28 -7.83 -21.86
C ARG A 73 2.22 -7.72 -20.65
N ASN A 74 2.46 -8.83 -19.96
CA ASN A 74 3.22 -8.94 -18.71
C ASN A 74 2.58 -8.13 -17.57
N THR A 75 1.24 -8.24 -17.44
CA THR A 75 0.43 -7.57 -16.42
C THR A 75 -0.62 -8.53 -15.84
N THR A 76 -1.47 -8.02 -14.97
CA THR A 76 -2.67 -8.72 -14.50
C THR A 76 -3.87 -7.78 -14.62
N ALA A 77 -4.93 -8.22 -15.31
CA ALA A 77 -6.21 -7.52 -15.33
C ALA A 77 -7.08 -8.02 -14.17
N GLY A 78 -7.69 -7.11 -13.43
CA GLY A 78 -8.57 -7.42 -12.31
C GLY A 78 -9.99 -6.90 -12.50
N VAL A 79 -10.95 -7.59 -11.87
CA VAL A 79 -12.34 -7.13 -11.75
C VAL A 79 -12.87 -7.53 -10.39
N HIS A 80 -13.70 -6.67 -9.81
CA HIS A 80 -14.41 -6.98 -8.57
C HIS A 80 -15.85 -7.44 -8.88
N VAL A 81 -16.32 -8.43 -8.14
CA VAL A 81 -17.70 -8.94 -8.19
C VAL A 81 -18.34 -8.65 -6.85
N MET A 82 -19.30 -7.75 -6.82
CA MET A 82 -20.05 -7.41 -5.61
C MET A 82 -21.38 -8.15 -5.59
N ILE A 83 -21.69 -8.77 -4.44
CA ILE A 83 -22.95 -9.45 -4.16
C ILE A 83 -23.55 -8.79 -2.92
N THR A 84 -24.78 -8.28 -3.02
CA THR A 84 -25.49 -7.61 -1.91
C THR A 84 -26.86 -8.21 -1.69
N GLY A 85 -27.47 -7.95 -0.52
CA GLY A 85 -28.80 -8.48 -0.16
C GLY A 85 -28.80 -9.93 0.28
N LEU A 86 -27.65 -10.43 0.73
CA LEU A 86 -27.50 -11.76 1.33
C LEU A 86 -28.06 -11.80 2.75
N GLN A 87 -28.30 -13.01 3.26
CA GLN A 87 -28.71 -13.27 4.66
C GLN A 87 -27.50 -13.60 5.56
N GLY A 88 -26.30 -13.76 4.96
CA GLY A 88 -25.08 -14.10 5.68
C GLY A 88 -24.87 -15.61 5.92
N THR A 89 -25.60 -16.46 5.23
CA THR A 89 -25.49 -17.93 5.35
C THR A 89 -25.47 -18.65 4.01
N GLU A 90 -25.62 -17.91 2.92
CA GLU A 90 -25.72 -18.48 1.58
C GLU A 90 -24.40 -19.10 1.14
N ARG A 91 -24.53 -20.26 0.49
CA ARG A 91 -23.42 -20.85 -0.25
C ARG A 91 -23.31 -20.18 -1.62
N ILE A 92 -22.15 -19.58 -1.90
CA ILE A 92 -21.86 -18.88 -3.12
C ILE A 92 -20.87 -19.69 -3.94
N GLY A 93 -21.35 -20.30 -5.01
CA GLY A 93 -20.51 -20.92 -6.02
C GLY A 93 -20.10 -19.87 -7.07
N PHE A 94 -18.87 -19.93 -7.53
CA PHE A 94 -18.37 -19.08 -8.63
C PHE A 94 -17.44 -19.89 -9.53
N SER A 95 -17.51 -19.61 -10.81
CA SER A 95 -16.64 -20.17 -11.83
C SER A 95 -16.44 -19.17 -12.95
N GLU A 96 -15.42 -19.39 -13.73
CA GLU A 96 -15.12 -18.63 -14.93
C GLU A 96 -15.00 -19.61 -16.09
N SER A 97 -15.38 -19.18 -17.30
CA SER A 97 -15.13 -19.88 -18.55
C SER A 97 -14.74 -18.90 -19.65
N ASP A 98 -13.71 -19.26 -20.41
CA ASP A 98 -13.39 -18.53 -21.65
C ASP A 98 -14.50 -18.72 -22.68
N ILE A 99 -14.94 -17.62 -23.28
CA ILE A 99 -15.94 -17.61 -24.36
C ILE A 99 -15.39 -16.95 -25.64
N SER A 100 -14.12 -16.58 -25.65
CA SER A 100 -13.42 -15.98 -26.79
C SER A 100 -12.67 -16.99 -27.66
N GLY A 101 -12.52 -18.24 -27.18
CA GLY A 101 -11.63 -19.23 -27.76
C GLY A 101 -10.14 -18.94 -27.55
N ARG A 102 -9.81 -18.12 -26.58
CA ARG A 102 -8.46 -17.74 -26.16
C ARG A 102 -8.26 -18.04 -24.68
N PRO A 103 -8.02 -19.31 -24.31
CA PRO A 103 -7.95 -19.70 -22.91
C PRO A 103 -6.81 -18.97 -22.17
N THR A 104 -7.12 -18.46 -20.99
CA THR A 104 -6.16 -17.84 -20.09
C THR A 104 -5.85 -18.80 -18.95
N SER A 105 -4.58 -19.10 -18.73
CA SER A 105 -4.14 -19.91 -17.61
C SER A 105 -3.94 -19.06 -16.34
N GLY A 106 -4.04 -19.69 -15.17
CA GLY A 106 -3.65 -19.07 -13.92
C GLY A 106 -4.64 -18.02 -13.37
N ILE A 107 -5.92 -18.07 -13.80
CA ILE A 107 -6.97 -17.22 -13.21
C ILE A 107 -7.06 -17.48 -11.72
N ARG A 108 -7.10 -16.41 -10.93
CA ARG A 108 -7.14 -16.47 -9.47
C ARG A 108 -8.37 -15.78 -8.93
N TRP A 109 -8.91 -16.35 -7.87
CA TRP A 109 -10.03 -15.78 -7.15
C TRP A 109 -9.63 -15.42 -5.72
N HIS A 110 -10.08 -14.27 -5.28
CA HIS A 110 -9.87 -13.78 -3.93
C HIS A 110 -11.20 -13.30 -3.34
N ARG A 111 -11.39 -13.54 -2.06
CA ARG A 111 -12.37 -12.81 -1.28
C ARG A 111 -11.75 -11.51 -0.79
N MET A 112 -12.43 -10.41 -1.00
CA MET A 112 -12.04 -9.12 -0.45
C MET A 112 -12.51 -9.05 1.01
N ILE A 113 -11.60 -8.67 1.89
CA ILE A 113 -11.86 -8.50 3.31
C ILE A 113 -12.01 -7.01 3.58
N ASP A 114 -13.03 -6.63 4.32
CA ASP A 114 -13.23 -5.25 4.73
C ASP A 114 -12.50 -4.95 6.04
N VAL A 115 -11.95 -3.75 6.14
CA VAL A 115 -11.21 -3.26 7.29
C VAL A 115 -11.77 -1.92 7.76
N PRO A 116 -11.67 -1.59 9.08
CA PRO A 116 -12.27 -0.38 9.62
C PRO A 116 -11.40 0.86 9.37
N VAL A 117 -12.06 1.97 9.06
CA VAL A 117 -11.54 3.33 9.17
C VAL A 117 -12.28 3.98 10.33
N THR A 118 -11.65 4.03 11.48
CA THR A 118 -12.26 4.51 12.73
C THR A 118 -12.18 6.02 12.88
N GLU A 119 -11.25 6.67 12.17
CA GLU A 119 -11.01 8.10 12.16
C GLU A 119 -10.46 8.53 10.80
N ASN A 120 -10.88 9.69 10.29
CA ASN A 120 -10.40 10.20 9.02
C ASN A 120 -8.99 10.79 9.12
N THR A 121 -8.27 10.73 8.00
CA THR A 121 -7.01 11.42 7.79
C THR A 121 -7.17 12.92 8.00
N GLY A 122 -6.25 13.53 8.71
CA GLY A 122 -6.20 14.99 8.90
C GLY A 122 -5.86 15.73 7.59
N LEU A 123 -6.04 17.04 7.60
CA LEU A 123 -5.84 17.87 6.41
C LEU A 123 -4.37 17.84 5.94
N ASP A 124 -3.43 18.03 6.86
CA ASP A 124 -2.01 18.08 6.56
C ASP A 124 -1.30 16.75 6.85
N ARG A 125 -1.49 16.23 8.05
CA ARG A 125 -0.83 15.03 8.58
C ARG A 125 -1.65 14.42 9.72
N ASN A 126 -1.31 13.22 10.14
CA ASN A 126 -1.98 12.49 11.22
C ASN A 126 -3.49 12.28 10.94
N THR A 127 -4.33 12.35 11.98
CA THR A 127 -5.79 12.22 11.87
C THR A 127 -6.49 13.53 12.20
N GLU A 128 -7.78 13.64 11.86
CA GLU A 128 -8.59 14.82 12.17
C GLU A 128 -8.67 15.09 13.66
N LYS A 129 -8.73 14.04 14.49
CA LYS A 129 -8.75 14.18 15.95
C LYS A 129 -7.49 14.88 16.47
N TYR A 130 -6.35 14.56 15.90
CA TYR A 130 -5.09 15.22 16.25
C TYR A 130 -5.05 16.68 15.77
N SER A 131 -5.44 16.92 14.52
CA SER A 131 -5.41 18.27 13.92
C SER A 131 -6.50 19.19 14.44
N GLY A 132 -7.61 18.64 14.93
CA GLY A 132 -8.81 19.39 15.30
C GLY A 132 -9.56 20.02 14.12
N MET A 133 -9.16 19.70 12.88
CA MET A 133 -9.73 20.23 11.64
C MET A 133 -10.35 19.13 10.79
N THR A 134 -11.54 19.39 10.25
CA THR A 134 -12.21 18.48 9.32
C THR A 134 -11.54 18.51 7.96
N ASN A 135 -11.21 17.33 7.41
CA ASN A 135 -10.66 17.18 6.08
C ASN A 135 -11.79 17.00 5.03
N PRO A 136 -12.02 17.97 4.12
CA PRO A 136 -13.09 17.89 3.13
C PRO A 136 -12.76 16.95 1.96
N TYR A 137 -11.54 16.42 1.87
CA TYR A 137 -11.06 15.63 0.74
C TYR A 137 -11.16 14.11 0.95
N VAL A 138 -11.65 13.67 2.11
CA VAL A 138 -11.89 12.23 2.33
C VAL A 138 -13.12 11.77 1.56
N ILE A 139 -13.10 10.53 1.07
CA ILE A 139 -14.18 9.99 0.25
C ILE A 139 -15.41 9.59 1.06
N ARG A 140 -15.25 9.36 2.37
CA ARG A 140 -16.32 8.98 3.28
C ARG A 140 -15.97 9.40 4.72
N ARG A 141 -16.98 9.81 5.47
CA ARG A 141 -16.80 10.17 6.88
C ARG A 141 -16.72 8.92 7.76
N ALA A 142 -15.70 8.89 8.61
CA ALA A 142 -15.52 7.83 9.61
C ALA A 142 -16.60 7.92 10.71
N PRO A 143 -16.97 6.78 11.37
CA PRO A 143 -16.41 5.46 11.12
C PRO A 143 -17.08 4.75 9.94
N PHE A 144 -16.32 3.96 9.18
CA PHE A 144 -16.82 3.10 8.12
C PHE A 144 -15.90 1.89 7.92
N ARG A 145 -16.32 0.94 7.07
CA ARG A 145 -15.48 -0.17 6.64
C ARG A 145 -15.29 -0.11 5.12
N VAL A 146 -14.12 -0.55 4.64
CA VAL A 146 -13.77 -0.55 3.22
C VAL A 146 -13.02 -1.85 2.87
N TYR A 147 -13.27 -2.39 1.69
CA TYR A 147 -12.54 -3.56 1.20
C TYR A 147 -11.09 -3.19 0.84
N ASP A 148 -10.11 -3.95 1.40
CA ASP A 148 -8.70 -3.73 1.09
C ASP A 148 -7.92 -5.05 0.91
N PRO A 149 -7.71 -5.97 1.90
CA PRO A 149 -6.93 -7.18 1.68
C PRO A 149 -7.66 -8.23 0.82
N PHE A 150 -6.87 -8.98 0.04
CA PHE A 150 -7.32 -10.02 -0.88
C PHE A 150 -6.94 -11.41 -0.36
N ARG A 151 -7.90 -12.17 0.13
CA ARG A 151 -7.68 -13.54 0.58
C ARG A 151 -7.95 -14.52 -0.55
N PRO A 152 -6.98 -15.35 -0.97
CA PRO A 152 -7.21 -16.40 -1.94
C PRO A 152 -8.34 -17.33 -1.52
N VAL A 153 -9.24 -17.67 -2.44
CA VAL A 153 -10.38 -18.56 -2.20
C VAL A 153 -10.62 -19.51 -3.36
N THR A 154 -11.19 -20.65 -3.04
CA THR A 154 -11.73 -21.60 -4.02
C THR A 154 -13.25 -21.66 -3.88
N SER A 155 -13.94 -21.90 -4.98
CA SER A 155 -15.39 -22.07 -5.02
C SER A 155 -15.83 -23.43 -4.45
N PRO A 156 -16.90 -23.52 -3.66
CA PRO A 156 -17.72 -22.41 -3.17
C PRO A 156 -17.23 -21.81 -1.85
N ILE A 157 -17.71 -20.61 -1.53
CA ILE A 157 -17.56 -19.98 -0.21
C ILE A 157 -18.93 -19.88 0.48
N THR A 158 -18.92 -19.61 1.80
CA THR A 158 -20.12 -19.26 2.56
C THR A 158 -20.12 -17.77 2.85
N ALA A 159 -21.24 -17.10 2.65
CA ALA A 159 -21.47 -15.74 3.10
C ALA A 159 -21.44 -15.68 4.63
N ASP A 160 -20.87 -14.61 5.19
CA ASP A 160 -20.83 -14.31 6.63
C ASP A 160 -21.36 -12.90 6.93
N SER A 161 -21.91 -12.24 5.91
CA SER A 161 -22.46 -10.90 5.98
C SER A 161 -23.50 -10.68 4.88
N THR A 162 -24.19 -9.54 4.91
CA THR A 162 -25.20 -9.18 3.91
C THR A 162 -24.62 -8.81 2.54
N SER A 163 -23.30 -8.71 2.45
CA SER A 163 -22.58 -8.45 1.20
C SER A 163 -21.28 -9.25 1.15
N VAL A 164 -20.91 -9.69 -0.04
CA VAL A 164 -19.65 -10.38 -0.33
C VAL A 164 -19.00 -9.73 -1.55
N ALA A 165 -17.73 -9.44 -1.46
CA ALA A 165 -16.93 -8.98 -2.58
C ALA A 165 -15.89 -10.03 -2.96
N LEU A 166 -15.83 -10.36 -4.24
CA LEU A 166 -14.80 -11.22 -4.83
C LEU A 166 -13.97 -10.41 -5.81
N ARG A 167 -12.71 -10.78 -5.95
CA ARG A 167 -11.83 -10.32 -7.02
C ARG A 167 -11.47 -11.50 -7.91
N MET A 168 -11.62 -11.32 -9.22
CA MET A 168 -11.05 -12.21 -10.22
C MET A 168 -9.84 -11.54 -10.86
N GLU A 169 -8.77 -12.27 -11.00
CA GLU A 169 -7.52 -11.84 -11.65
C GLU A 169 -7.26 -12.69 -12.88
N VAL A 170 -7.01 -12.03 -13.99
CA VAL A 170 -6.64 -12.61 -15.28
C VAL A 170 -5.17 -12.24 -15.57
N PRO A 171 -4.22 -13.16 -15.37
CA PRO A 171 -2.83 -12.94 -15.77
C PRO A 171 -2.73 -12.79 -17.28
N VAL A 172 -1.93 -11.83 -17.73
CA VAL A 172 -1.61 -11.58 -19.12
C VAL A 172 -0.10 -11.69 -19.29
N ASP A 173 0.35 -12.82 -19.74
CA ASP A 173 1.78 -13.11 -19.88
C ASP A 173 2.44 -12.26 -20.98
N SER A 174 3.77 -12.18 -20.97
CA SER A 174 4.54 -11.49 -22.01
C SER A 174 4.35 -12.09 -23.40
N ALA A 175 4.03 -13.39 -23.47
CA ALA A 175 3.77 -14.13 -24.70
C ALA A 175 2.28 -14.12 -25.13
N SER A 176 1.37 -13.54 -24.33
CA SER A 176 -0.05 -13.46 -24.66
C SER A 176 -0.25 -12.74 -25.99
N SER A 177 -1.08 -13.31 -26.86
CA SER A 177 -1.42 -12.68 -28.15
C SER A 177 -2.30 -11.45 -27.93
N PRO A 178 -2.05 -10.32 -28.61
CA PRO A 178 -2.97 -9.18 -28.58
C PRO A 178 -4.36 -9.55 -29.07
N GLY A 179 -5.38 -8.94 -28.51
CA GLY A 179 -6.77 -9.16 -28.89
C GLY A 179 -7.72 -9.21 -27.71
N GLU A 180 -8.95 -9.58 -27.97
CA GLU A 180 -10.03 -9.65 -27.00
C GLU A 180 -10.08 -11.03 -26.35
N TYR A 181 -10.12 -11.05 -25.02
CA TYR A 181 -10.30 -12.22 -24.15
C TYR A 181 -11.60 -12.02 -23.38
N MET A 182 -12.57 -12.90 -23.56
CA MET A 182 -13.89 -12.79 -22.95
C MET A 182 -14.11 -13.89 -21.92
N HIS A 183 -14.33 -13.50 -20.69
CA HIS A 183 -14.58 -14.39 -19.57
C HIS A 183 -16.01 -14.28 -19.10
N ARG A 184 -16.73 -15.41 -19.14
CA ARG A 184 -18.05 -15.52 -18.51
C ARG A 184 -17.87 -15.96 -17.07
N ILE A 185 -18.31 -15.11 -16.15
CA ILE A 185 -18.34 -15.39 -14.72
C ILE A 185 -19.72 -15.91 -14.38
N THR A 186 -19.81 -17.13 -13.85
CA THR A 186 -21.07 -17.73 -13.39
C THR A 186 -21.08 -17.78 -11.87
N LEU A 187 -22.12 -17.23 -11.25
CA LEU A 187 -22.33 -17.23 -9.81
C LEU A 187 -23.59 -18.04 -9.49
N ARG A 188 -23.50 -18.90 -8.47
CA ARG A 188 -24.63 -19.67 -7.92
C ARG A 188 -24.85 -19.26 -6.46
N ILE A 189 -26.03 -18.72 -6.16
CA ILE A 189 -26.41 -18.24 -4.83
C ILE A 189 -27.72 -18.95 -4.46
N GLY A 190 -27.62 -20.04 -3.72
CA GLY A 190 -28.73 -20.97 -3.58
C GLY A 190 -29.13 -21.54 -4.95
N ASP A 191 -30.42 -21.46 -5.30
CA ASP A 191 -30.95 -21.91 -6.61
C ASP A 191 -30.79 -20.88 -7.72
N ARG A 192 -30.37 -19.66 -7.40
CA ARG A 192 -30.18 -18.58 -8.36
C ARG A 192 -28.84 -18.69 -9.07
N VAL A 193 -28.86 -18.53 -10.39
CA VAL A 193 -27.67 -18.47 -11.25
C VAL A 193 -27.59 -17.09 -11.91
N GLU A 194 -26.48 -16.42 -11.75
CA GLU A 194 -26.17 -15.14 -12.39
C GLU A 194 -24.99 -15.30 -13.34
N SER A 195 -25.05 -14.59 -14.47
CA SER A 195 -23.97 -14.56 -15.46
C SER A 195 -23.49 -13.13 -15.66
N LEU A 196 -22.16 -12.94 -15.63
CA LEU A 196 -21.48 -11.68 -15.87
C LEU A 196 -20.42 -11.88 -16.95
N GLU A 197 -20.04 -10.81 -17.64
CA GLU A 197 -19.01 -10.84 -18.67
C GLU A 197 -17.87 -9.87 -18.35
N PHE A 198 -16.66 -10.40 -18.22
CA PHE A 198 -15.44 -9.60 -18.08
C PHE A 198 -14.62 -9.72 -19.36
N VAL A 199 -14.37 -8.59 -20.01
CA VAL A 199 -13.65 -8.50 -21.28
C VAL A 199 -12.30 -7.83 -21.04
N VAL A 200 -11.23 -8.51 -21.42
CA VAL A 200 -9.85 -8.02 -21.33
C VAL A 200 -9.34 -7.81 -22.76
N ILE A 201 -9.08 -6.57 -23.13
CA ILE A 201 -8.46 -6.23 -24.42
C ILE A 201 -6.95 -6.10 -24.19
N VAL A 202 -6.21 -7.08 -24.69
CA VAL A 202 -4.76 -7.15 -24.58
C VAL A 202 -4.13 -6.41 -25.76
N HIS A 203 -3.31 -5.40 -25.46
CA HIS A 203 -2.55 -4.62 -26.41
C HIS A 203 -1.19 -5.27 -26.75
N ARG A 204 -0.51 -4.80 -27.81
CA ARG A 204 0.86 -5.21 -28.15
C ARG A 204 1.87 -4.68 -27.15
N ALA A 205 1.58 -3.55 -26.52
CA ALA A 205 2.38 -2.94 -25.47
C ALA A 205 2.84 -3.97 -24.43
N LEU A 206 4.10 -3.91 -24.04
CA LEU A 206 4.71 -4.85 -23.12
C LEU A 206 5.30 -4.09 -21.92
N VAL A 207 4.82 -4.40 -20.74
CA VAL A 207 5.47 -3.94 -19.51
C VAL A 207 6.77 -4.74 -19.31
N PRO A 208 7.92 -4.08 -19.11
CA PRO A 208 9.19 -4.78 -18.97
C PRO A 208 9.20 -5.69 -17.74
N PRO A 209 10.01 -6.76 -17.74
CA PRO A 209 10.20 -7.57 -16.54
C PRO A 209 10.79 -6.72 -15.41
N LEU A 210 10.56 -7.12 -14.15
CA LEU A 210 10.95 -6.36 -12.97
C LEU A 210 12.42 -5.94 -12.95
N THR A 211 13.30 -6.83 -13.42
CA THR A 211 14.74 -6.58 -13.54
C THR A 211 15.12 -5.45 -14.52
N ARG A 212 14.20 -5.08 -15.43
CA ARG A 212 14.37 -4.03 -16.43
C ARG A 212 13.49 -2.79 -16.16
N SER A 213 12.77 -2.75 -15.05
CA SER A 213 12.00 -1.56 -14.68
C SER A 213 12.89 -0.32 -14.63
N THR A 214 12.37 0.80 -15.10
CA THR A 214 13.10 2.08 -15.12
C THR A 214 12.86 2.89 -13.84
N ILE A 215 11.69 2.76 -13.23
CA ILE A 215 11.41 3.34 -11.91
C ILE A 215 11.86 2.40 -10.78
N SER A 216 12.38 2.97 -9.71
CA SER A 216 12.61 2.26 -8.45
C SER A 216 11.38 2.38 -7.55
N TYR A 217 10.88 1.27 -7.04
CA TYR A 217 9.74 1.26 -6.13
C TYR A 217 10.08 0.45 -4.87
N ILE A 218 9.89 1.08 -3.71
CA ILE A 218 10.17 0.48 -2.41
C ILE A 218 9.08 0.80 -1.39
N ASN A 219 8.67 -0.23 -0.64
CA ASN A 219 8.05 -0.07 0.67
C ASN A 219 9.00 -0.71 1.70
N TRP A 220 9.33 0.04 2.74
CA TRP A 220 10.12 -0.49 3.84
C TRP A 220 9.33 -1.53 4.62
N HIS A 221 10.02 -2.54 5.12
CA HIS A 221 9.44 -3.63 5.88
C HIS A 221 10.27 -3.96 7.12
N THR A 222 9.66 -4.63 8.09
CA THR A 222 10.35 -5.12 9.29
C THR A 222 10.28 -6.65 9.38
N LEU A 223 11.43 -7.26 9.69
CA LEU A 223 11.53 -8.71 9.85
C LEU A 223 10.84 -9.17 11.15
N ASP A 224 10.80 -8.32 12.16
CA ASP A 224 10.14 -8.64 13.44
C ASP A 224 8.65 -8.87 13.27
N ASN A 225 7.98 -8.07 12.41
CA ASN A 225 6.57 -8.30 12.12
C ASN A 225 6.34 -9.55 11.27
N ILE A 226 7.27 -9.91 10.38
CA ILE A 226 7.21 -11.20 9.69
C ILE A 226 7.29 -12.34 10.71
N CYS A 227 8.27 -12.28 11.62
CA CYS A 227 8.45 -13.30 12.64
C CYS A 227 7.24 -13.43 13.57
N SER A 228 6.78 -12.31 14.13
CA SER A 228 5.68 -12.30 15.10
C SER A 228 4.35 -12.70 14.49
N ALA A 229 4.03 -12.23 13.27
CA ALA A 229 2.76 -12.52 12.63
C ALA A 229 2.63 -13.98 12.17
N HIS A 230 3.73 -14.63 11.85
CA HIS A 230 3.74 -16.02 11.35
C HIS A 230 4.28 -17.03 12.37
N GLY A 231 4.68 -16.59 13.57
CA GLY A 231 5.21 -17.46 14.61
C GLY A 231 6.49 -18.19 14.21
N VAL A 232 7.36 -17.55 13.41
CA VAL A 232 8.62 -18.12 12.95
C VAL A 232 9.80 -17.47 13.68
N GLU A 233 10.77 -18.27 14.06
CA GLU A 233 12.00 -17.77 14.65
C GLU A 233 12.87 -17.11 13.58
N LYS A 234 13.36 -15.88 13.86
CA LYS A 234 14.21 -15.13 12.93
C LYS A 234 15.47 -15.96 12.57
N TRP A 235 15.77 -16.07 11.29
CA TRP A 235 16.90 -16.83 10.71
C TRP A 235 16.74 -18.35 10.67
N SER A 236 15.60 -18.91 11.11
CA SER A 236 15.27 -20.32 10.89
C SER A 236 14.87 -20.58 9.41
N GLU A 237 14.87 -21.87 8.97
CA GLU A 237 14.42 -22.16 7.62
C GLU A 237 12.95 -21.74 7.37
N PRO A 238 11.97 -21.93 8.29
CA PRO A 238 10.64 -21.37 8.14
C PRO A 238 10.60 -19.84 7.96
N PHE A 239 11.50 -19.10 8.61
CA PHE A 239 11.63 -17.66 8.38
C PHE A 239 12.07 -17.35 6.94
N TRP A 240 13.08 -18.07 6.41
CA TRP A 240 13.56 -17.85 5.04
C TRP A 240 12.47 -18.16 4.01
N ASP A 241 11.70 -19.23 4.23
CA ASP A 241 10.55 -19.57 3.38
C ASP A 241 9.47 -18.47 3.41
N MET A 242 9.21 -17.92 4.60
CA MET A 242 8.24 -16.83 4.76
C MET A 242 8.75 -15.53 4.12
N LEU A 243 10.02 -15.18 4.32
CA LEU A 243 10.65 -14.03 3.66
C LEU A 243 10.56 -14.14 2.14
N ALA A 244 10.78 -15.33 1.58
CA ALA A 244 10.64 -15.56 0.14
C ALA A 244 9.19 -15.37 -0.34
N LYS A 245 8.18 -15.69 0.46
CA LYS A 245 6.77 -15.39 0.13
C LYS A 245 6.52 -13.87 0.11
N TYR A 246 7.03 -13.13 1.11
CA TYR A 246 6.97 -11.67 1.11
C TYR A 246 7.65 -11.08 -0.13
N ALA A 247 8.88 -11.51 -0.44
CA ALA A 247 9.60 -11.04 -1.61
C ALA A 247 8.80 -11.27 -2.92
N ARG A 248 8.19 -12.45 -3.09
CA ARG A 248 7.32 -12.73 -4.26
C ARG A 248 6.09 -11.84 -4.32
N THR A 249 5.41 -11.60 -3.19
CA THR A 249 4.25 -10.70 -3.13
C THR A 249 4.65 -9.27 -3.47
N MET A 250 5.77 -8.80 -2.91
CA MET A 250 6.34 -7.48 -3.20
C MET A 250 6.68 -7.32 -4.69
N ALA A 251 7.36 -8.31 -5.28
CA ALA A 251 7.69 -8.34 -6.71
C ALA A 251 6.44 -8.37 -7.60
N GLY A 252 5.41 -9.11 -7.19
CA GLY A 252 4.09 -9.13 -7.86
C GLY A 252 3.45 -7.75 -7.92
N GLY A 253 3.62 -6.92 -6.88
CA GLY A 253 3.20 -5.53 -6.84
C GLY A 253 4.18 -4.53 -7.49
N ARG A 254 5.13 -5.01 -8.28
CA ARG A 254 6.15 -4.22 -9.00
C ARG A 254 7.20 -3.56 -8.09
N GLN A 255 7.29 -3.92 -6.81
CA GLN A 255 8.39 -3.47 -5.97
C GLN A 255 9.69 -4.16 -6.39
N ASN A 256 10.73 -3.37 -6.69
CA ASN A 256 12.00 -3.82 -7.23
C ASN A 256 13.23 -3.34 -6.45
N THR A 257 12.98 -2.62 -5.38
CA THR A 257 13.97 -2.15 -4.42
C THR A 257 13.59 -2.67 -3.05
N PHE A 258 14.55 -3.19 -2.30
CA PHE A 258 14.37 -3.66 -0.92
C PHE A 258 15.43 -3.05 -0.02
N TRP A 259 15.16 -3.01 1.28
CA TRP A 259 16.13 -2.50 2.23
C TRP A 259 16.57 -3.58 3.21
N PHE A 260 17.71 -3.35 3.86
CA PHE A 260 18.12 -4.10 5.03
C PHE A 260 18.41 -3.15 6.19
N ILE A 261 18.01 -3.55 7.40
CA ILE A 261 18.21 -2.78 8.62
C ILE A 261 19.49 -3.27 9.30
N TRP A 262 20.41 -2.37 9.61
CA TRP A 262 21.74 -2.69 10.12
C TRP A 262 21.70 -3.52 11.39
N SER A 263 20.81 -3.23 12.34
CA SER A 263 20.65 -3.97 13.59
C SER A 263 20.24 -5.43 13.42
N ASP A 264 19.69 -5.82 12.28
CA ASP A 264 19.37 -7.21 11.99
C ASP A 264 20.62 -8.07 11.69
N PHE A 265 21.69 -7.43 11.25
CA PHE A 265 22.90 -8.12 10.75
C PHE A 265 24.18 -7.80 11.52
N PHE A 266 24.09 -6.91 12.51
CA PHE A 266 25.19 -6.57 13.39
C PHE A 266 24.81 -6.77 14.85
N THR A 267 25.74 -7.38 15.59
CA THR A 267 25.69 -7.51 17.06
C THR A 267 27.02 -7.06 17.62
N PHE A 268 27.09 -6.80 18.91
CA PHE A 268 28.39 -6.62 19.54
C PHE A 268 29.03 -7.97 19.88
N ASP A 269 30.37 -8.00 19.90
CA ASP A 269 31.11 -9.12 20.43
C ASP A 269 30.85 -9.29 21.95
N SER A 270 31.32 -10.38 22.54
CA SER A 270 31.13 -10.67 23.96
C SER A 270 31.77 -9.63 24.86
N ALA A 271 32.77 -8.89 24.38
CA ALA A 271 33.43 -7.80 25.10
C ALA A 271 32.72 -6.44 24.88
N GLY A 272 31.77 -6.36 23.95
CA GLY A 272 31.04 -5.13 23.61
C GLY A 272 31.90 -4.04 22.97
N SER A 273 33.04 -4.43 22.39
CA SER A 273 34.07 -3.50 21.92
C SER A 273 33.99 -3.24 20.40
N ALA A 274 33.53 -4.21 19.62
CA ALA A 274 33.44 -4.12 18.18
C ALA A 274 32.12 -4.69 17.63
N PRO A 275 31.59 -4.14 16.51
CA PRO A 275 30.43 -4.72 15.85
C PRO A 275 30.79 -6.04 15.15
N ALA A 276 30.06 -7.09 15.47
CA ALA A 276 30.18 -8.41 14.85
C ALA A 276 29.17 -8.54 13.71
N PHE A 277 29.67 -8.70 12.50
CA PHE A 277 28.86 -8.80 11.28
C PHE A 277 28.37 -10.23 11.03
N ARG A 278 27.08 -10.38 10.83
CA ARG A 278 26.45 -11.63 10.43
C ARG A 278 26.38 -11.70 8.88
N ARG A 279 27.55 -11.77 8.26
CA ARG A 279 27.70 -11.69 6.81
C ARG A 279 26.88 -12.74 6.06
N ASP A 280 26.90 -13.99 6.51
CA ASP A 280 26.17 -15.12 5.96
C ASP A 280 24.65 -14.84 5.86
N ARG A 281 24.10 -14.20 6.90
CA ARG A 281 22.69 -13.83 6.96
C ARG A 281 22.35 -12.71 5.97
N LEU A 282 23.18 -11.67 5.89
CA LEU A 282 22.93 -10.55 4.96
C LEU A 282 23.09 -11.02 3.50
N GLU A 283 24.08 -11.85 3.20
CA GLU A 283 24.23 -12.41 1.86
C GLU A 283 23.02 -13.27 1.46
N ARG A 284 22.55 -14.16 2.33
CA ARG A 284 21.36 -14.98 2.07
C ARG A 284 20.11 -14.10 1.91
N TYR A 285 19.96 -13.09 2.76
CA TYR A 285 18.87 -12.13 2.70
C TYR A 285 18.83 -11.41 1.33
N ILE A 286 19.93 -10.83 0.90
CA ILE A 286 20.03 -10.14 -0.40
C ILE A 286 19.70 -11.12 -1.55
N ARG A 287 20.22 -12.36 -1.50
CA ARG A 287 19.95 -13.36 -2.55
C ARG A 287 18.46 -13.71 -2.67
N VAL A 288 17.71 -13.78 -1.57
CA VAL A 288 16.26 -14.03 -1.61
C VAL A 288 15.55 -12.97 -2.47
N PHE A 289 15.90 -11.71 -2.31
CA PHE A 289 15.30 -10.63 -3.10
C PHE A 289 15.78 -10.61 -4.55
N LEU A 290 17.10 -10.72 -4.78
CA LEU A 290 17.66 -10.72 -6.15
C LEU A 290 17.11 -11.87 -6.99
N GLN A 291 16.95 -13.07 -6.41
CA GLN A 291 16.36 -14.24 -7.09
C GLN A 291 14.87 -14.04 -7.43
N THR A 292 14.20 -13.11 -6.77
CA THR A 292 12.80 -12.77 -7.04
C THR A 292 12.65 -11.65 -8.08
N GLY A 293 13.77 -11.10 -8.58
CA GLY A 293 13.80 -10.07 -9.62
C GLY A 293 14.03 -8.65 -9.11
N PHE A 294 14.28 -8.46 -7.83
CA PHE A 294 14.70 -7.15 -7.31
C PHE A 294 16.05 -6.74 -7.89
N LYS A 295 16.28 -5.45 -8.05
CA LYS A 295 17.48 -4.92 -8.71
C LYS A 295 18.25 -3.90 -7.88
N THR A 296 17.65 -3.32 -6.85
CA THR A 296 18.26 -2.26 -6.03
C THR A 296 18.25 -2.66 -4.56
N ILE A 297 19.40 -2.53 -3.92
CA ILE A 297 19.63 -2.80 -2.51
C ILE A 297 19.70 -1.45 -1.79
N HIS A 298 18.86 -1.23 -0.80
CA HIS A 298 18.89 -0.05 0.03
C HIS A 298 19.39 -0.42 1.44
N GLY A 299 20.58 0.00 1.82
CA GLY A 299 20.99 -0.01 3.21
C GLY A 299 20.19 1.04 3.98
N ALA A 300 19.42 0.62 4.96
CA ALA A 300 18.63 1.53 5.80
C ALA A 300 19.53 2.60 6.46
N PRO A 301 19.00 3.73 6.93
CA PRO A 301 19.77 4.72 7.67
C PRO A 301 20.63 4.08 8.76
N MET A 302 21.93 4.38 8.76
CA MET A 302 22.88 3.86 9.76
C MET A 302 22.77 4.58 11.09
N VAL A 303 22.17 5.76 11.08
CA VAL A 303 22.01 6.68 12.20
C VAL A 303 20.55 7.07 12.29
N GLY A 304 20.03 7.16 13.50
CA GLY A 304 18.66 7.57 13.81
C GLY A 304 18.61 8.56 14.96
N ARG A 305 17.40 8.92 15.36
CA ARG A 305 17.14 9.74 16.54
C ARG A 305 16.29 8.95 17.55
N ARG A 306 16.37 9.33 18.82
CA ARG A 306 15.58 8.67 19.90
C ARG A 306 14.09 8.93 19.73
N SER A 307 13.73 10.15 19.34
CA SER A 307 12.37 10.56 19.03
C SER A 307 12.38 11.64 17.96
N TRP A 308 11.24 11.91 17.33
CA TRP A 308 11.12 12.95 16.29
C TRP A 308 11.38 14.38 16.83
N THR A 309 11.31 14.57 18.13
CA THR A 309 11.57 15.85 18.82
C THR A 309 12.99 15.95 19.39
N SER A 310 13.80 14.88 19.29
CA SER A 310 15.17 14.90 19.80
C SER A 310 16.19 15.32 18.75
N SER A 311 17.22 16.03 19.19
CA SER A 311 18.33 16.49 18.34
C SER A 311 19.53 15.54 18.34
N ASP A 312 19.41 14.35 18.93
CA ASP A 312 20.49 13.36 18.96
C ASP A 312 20.68 12.66 17.59
N MET A 313 21.88 12.16 17.35
CA MET A 313 22.22 11.30 16.22
C MET A 313 22.86 10.03 16.77
N LEU A 314 22.10 8.94 16.77
CA LEU A 314 22.47 7.69 17.41
C LEU A 314 22.72 6.61 16.35
N LEU A 315 23.74 5.77 16.55
CA LEU A 315 23.92 4.61 15.68
C LEU A 315 22.67 3.71 15.70
N GLY A 316 22.32 3.17 14.56
CA GLY A 316 21.18 2.23 14.40
C GLY A 316 21.38 0.88 15.11
N ILE A 317 22.47 0.71 15.85
CA ILE A 317 22.75 -0.43 16.72
C ILE A 317 23.05 0.06 18.13
N ARG A 318 22.74 -0.75 19.15
CA ARG A 318 23.05 -0.46 20.55
C ARG A 318 24.31 -1.19 21.01
N ALA A 319 25.00 -0.65 22.00
CA ALA A 319 26.10 -1.34 22.68
C ALA A 319 25.61 -2.65 23.33
N ALA A 320 26.53 -3.56 23.64
CA ALA A 320 26.21 -4.86 24.25
C ALA A 320 25.46 -4.73 25.59
N ASP A 321 25.69 -3.65 26.35
CA ASP A 321 24.98 -3.30 27.58
C ASP A 321 23.64 -2.57 27.33
N GLY A 322 23.19 -2.47 26.08
CA GLY A 322 21.94 -1.81 25.67
C GLY A 322 22.03 -0.29 25.55
N ARG A 323 23.17 0.33 25.85
CA ARG A 323 23.34 1.79 25.74
C ARG A 323 23.34 2.22 24.27
N GLU A 324 22.74 3.38 24.02
CA GLU A 324 22.80 4.08 22.75
C GLU A 324 24.19 4.67 22.54
N ILE A 325 24.60 4.78 21.27
CA ILE A 325 25.92 5.26 20.90
C ILE A 325 25.72 6.53 20.06
N ASP A 326 26.23 7.65 20.57
CA ASP A 326 26.27 8.90 19.82
C ASP A 326 27.14 8.73 18.57
N ALA A 327 26.53 8.86 17.39
CA ALA A 327 27.17 8.62 16.10
C ALA A 327 28.28 9.63 15.78
N VAL A 328 28.18 10.87 16.26
CA VAL A 328 29.17 11.93 16.00
C VAL A 328 30.35 11.86 16.97
N SER A 329 30.27 11.09 18.05
CA SER A 329 31.41 10.84 18.94
C SER A 329 32.51 10.07 18.21
N GLU A 330 33.78 10.20 18.68
CA GLU A 330 34.90 9.44 18.12
C GLU A 330 34.67 7.93 18.16
N LYS A 331 34.00 7.44 19.20
CA LYS A 331 33.60 6.03 19.31
C LYS A 331 32.56 5.69 18.26
N GLY A 332 31.53 6.52 18.10
CA GLY A 332 30.45 6.33 17.11
C GLY A 332 30.97 6.30 15.69
N LYS A 333 31.80 7.28 15.30
CA LYS A 333 32.43 7.34 13.97
C LYS A 333 33.31 6.12 13.69
N ARG A 334 34.10 5.64 14.66
CA ARG A 334 34.88 4.40 14.50
C ARG A 334 33.97 3.17 14.27
N MET A 335 32.88 3.05 15.05
CA MET A 335 31.95 1.92 14.89
C MET A 335 31.20 1.98 13.58
N LEU A 336 30.71 3.15 13.17
CA LEU A 336 30.10 3.37 11.86
C LEU A 336 31.07 2.94 10.75
N SER A 337 32.34 3.36 10.82
CA SER A 337 33.38 2.97 9.86
C SER A 337 33.58 1.45 9.81
N GLN A 338 33.69 0.78 10.97
CA GLN A 338 33.89 -0.66 11.04
C GLN A 338 32.71 -1.43 10.45
N MET A 339 31.48 -0.99 10.68
CA MET A 339 30.27 -1.57 10.08
C MET A 339 30.29 -1.37 8.57
N ALA A 340 30.49 -0.13 8.11
CA ALA A 340 30.50 0.21 6.70
C ALA A 340 31.56 -0.58 5.92
N LEU A 341 32.80 -0.66 6.42
CA LEU A 341 33.89 -1.41 5.77
C LEU A 341 33.57 -2.88 5.52
N GLN A 342 32.91 -3.55 6.49
CA GLN A 342 32.55 -4.95 6.35
C GLN A 342 31.48 -5.16 5.27
N VAL A 343 30.48 -4.25 5.18
CA VAL A 343 29.46 -4.32 4.15
C VAL A 343 30.03 -3.91 2.77
N ILE A 344 30.86 -2.87 2.69
CA ILE A 344 31.56 -2.48 1.46
C ILE A 344 32.34 -3.67 0.89
N ALA A 345 33.12 -4.36 1.72
CA ALA A 345 33.89 -5.53 1.28
C ALA A 345 32.96 -6.63 0.74
N MET A 346 31.89 -6.96 1.45
CA MET A 346 30.90 -7.95 1.02
C MET A 346 30.20 -7.56 -0.30
N MET A 347 29.76 -6.29 -0.44
CA MET A 347 29.13 -5.79 -1.67
C MET A 347 30.08 -5.90 -2.86
N LYS A 348 31.36 -5.55 -2.67
CA LYS A 348 32.40 -5.66 -3.70
C LYS A 348 32.64 -7.11 -4.11
N GLU A 349 32.85 -8.02 -3.18
CA GLU A 349 33.10 -9.43 -3.43
C GLU A 349 31.94 -10.11 -4.18
N ASN A 350 30.69 -9.74 -3.85
CA ASN A 350 29.51 -10.24 -4.55
C ASN A 350 29.16 -9.46 -5.83
N ARG A 351 29.88 -8.39 -6.18
CA ARG A 351 29.62 -7.50 -7.33
C ARG A 351 28.25 -6.80 -7.25
N TRP A 352 27.82 -6.45 -6.06
CA TRP A 352 26.53 -5.76 -5.81
C TRP A 352 26.65 -4.25 -5.65
N GLU A 353 27.85 -3.68 -5.76
CA GLU A 353 28.11 -2.24 -5.52
C GLU A 353 27.24 -1.32 -6.40
N ALA A 354 27.09 -1.65 -7.69
CA ALA A 354 26.28 -0.86 -8.62
C ALA A 354 24.78 -0.88 -8.31
N GLN A 355 24.33 -1.85 -7.54
CA GLN A 355 22.93 -2.00 -7.12
C GLN A 355 22.65 -1.39 -5.75
N TRP A 356 23.69 -0.95 -5.04
CA TRP A 356 23.59 -0.53 -3.65
C TRP A 356 23.43 0.98 -3.49
N LEU A 357 22.41 1.38 -2.75
CA LEU A 357 22.17 2.72 -2.23
C LEU A 357 22.26 2.68 -0.72
N GLN A 358 22.84 3.68 -0.08
CA GLN A 358 23.00 3.75 1.38
C GLN A 358 22.28 4.96 1.95
N GLY A 359 21.41 4.78 2.95
CA GLY A 359 20.87 5.84 3.78
C GLY A 359 21.79 6.15 4.97
N LEU A 360 21.92 7.42 5.32
CA LEU A 360 22.66 7.80 6.52
C LEU A 360 21.73 8.11 7.70
N PHE A 361 20.74 8.98 7.49
CA PHE A 361 19.91 9.52 8.57
C PHE A 361 18.50 9.86 8.07
N ASP A 362 17.48 9.24 8.63
CA ASP A 362 16.10 9.40 8.16
C ASP A 362 15.57 10.82 8.44
N GLU A 363 15.09 11.48 7.39
CA GLU A 363 14.50 12.81 7.39
C GLU A 363 15.36 13.89 8.09
N PRO A 364 16.62 14.14 7.66
CA PRO A 364 17.42 15.24 8.19
C PRO A 364 16.72 16.58 7.96
N THR A 365 16.63 17.39 9.02
CA THR A 365 16.20 18.78 8.97
C THR A 365 17.44 19.70 9.01
N ASP A 366 17.24 21.01 8.87
CA ASP A 366 18.32 22.00 8.90
C ASP A 366 19.22 21.91 10.16
N GLU A 367 18.65 21.50 11.27
CA GLU A 367 19.35 21.32 12.55
C GLU A 367 20.46 20.25 12.49
N PHE A 368 20.30 19.24 11.64
CA PHE A 368 21.21 18.11 11.54
C PHE A 368 22.33 18.30 10.49
N VAL A 369 22.26 19.30 9.66
CA VAL A 369 23.09 19.45 8.44
C VAL A 369 24.59 19.30 8.71
N ASP A 370 25.14 20.02 9.69
CA ASP A 370 26.58 19.99 9.96
C ASP A 370 27.06 18.61 10.41
N ARG A 371 26.34 17.99 11.34
CA ARG A 371 26.63 16.64 11.83
C ARG A 371 26.40 15.56 10.77
N TYR A 372 25.40 15.76 9.93
CA TYR A 372 25.13 14.90 8.77
C TYR A 372 26.33 14.92 7.81
N LYS A 373 26.82 16.10 7.44
CA LYS A 373 27.99 16.28 6.57
C LYS A 373 29.26 15.67 7.15
N GLU A 374 29.46 15.80 8.46
CA GLU A 374 30.56 15.16 9.16
C GLU A 374 30.52 13.63 9.00
N LEU A 375 29.36 13.00 9.22
CA LEU A 375 29.22 11.55 9.10
C LEU A 375 29.27 11.07 7.64
N ILE A 376 28.74 11.82 6.68
CA ILE A 376 28.89 11.52 5.23
C ILE A 376 30.37 11.56 4.85
N SER A 377 31.15 12.50 5.36
CA SER A 377 32.59 12.56 5.06
C SER A 377 33.33 11.32 5.54
N VAL A 378 32.92 10.72 6.66
CA VAL A 378 33.44 9.42 7.12
C VAL A 378 33.15 8.31 6.12
N LEU A 379 31.89 8.18 5.65
CA LEU A 379 31.52 7.16 4.67
C LEU A 379 32.23 7.35 3.33
N ARG A 380 32.33 8.57 2.84
CA ARG A 380 33.05 8.90 1.59
C ARG A 380 34.56 8.71 1.69
N GLY A 381 35.13 8.85 2.88
CA GLY A 381 36.51 8.49 3.15
C GLY A 381 36.79 6.98 2.98
N LEU A 382 35.77 6.14 3.20
CA LEU A 382 35.86 4.69 3.03
C LEU A 382 35.54 4.24 1.60
N LYS A 383 34.53 4.88 0.98
CA LYS A 383 34.07 4.61 -0.38
C LYS A 383 33.64 5.93 -1.04
N PRO A 384 34.55 6.59 -1.82
CA PRO A 384 34.30 7.92 -2.38
C PRO A 384 33.08 7.99 -3.30
N ASP A 385 32.77 6.91 -4.01
CA ASP A 385 31.65 6.79 -4.96
C ASP A 385 30.39 6.17 -4.35
N ILE A 386 30.30 6.08 -3.00
CA ILE A 386 29.10 5.56 -2.33
C ILE A 386 27.86 6.37 -2.73
N GLN A 387 26.80 5.68 -3.14
CA GLN A 387 25.56 6.30 -3.57
C GLN A 387 24.65 6.51 -2.37
N ILE A 388 24.43 7.75 -1.97
CA ILE A 388 23.60 8.12 -0.82
C ILE A 388 22.18 8.39 -1.28
N LEU A 389 21.23 7.59 -0.77
CA LEU A 389 19.78 7.81 -0.87
C LEU A 389 19.27 8.35 0.46
N GLU A 390 18.60 9.51 0.42
CA GLU A 390 18.08 10.10 1.64
C GLU A 390 16.63 10.58 1.48
N ALA A 391 15.76 10.11 2.37
CA ALA A 391 14.48 10.75 2.63
C ALA A 391 14.77 12.07 3.36
N THR A 392 14.59 13.21 2.71
CA THR A 392 15.10 14.47 3.22
C THR A 392 14.02 15.54 3.43
N MET A 393 14.15 16.29 4.52
CA MET A 393 13.34 17.45 4.87
C MET A 393 14.12 18.77 4.68
N THR A 394 15.32 18.74 4.09
CA THR A 394 16.16 19.90 3.82
C THR A 394 16.89 19.77 2.50
N VAL A 395 17.13 20.92 1.83
CA VAL A 395 17.97 21.01 0.62
C VAL A 395 19.44 21.32 0.92
N LYS A 396 19.77 21.61 2.20
CA LYS A 396 21.12 22.07 2.60
C LYS A 396 22.19 20.97 2.65
N VAL A 397 21.79 19.72 2.44
CA VAL A 397 22.69 18.56 2.28
C VAL A 397 23.13 18.38 0.82
N SER A 398 23.02 19.42 0.01
CA SER A 398 23.47 19.41 -1.39
C SER A 398 24.97 19.13 -1.50
N GLY A 399 25.34 18.24 -2.42
CA GLY A 399 26.71 17.72 -2.57
C GLY A 399 26.98 16.42 -1.79
N ASP A 400 26.14 16.08 -0.83
CA ASP A 400 26.28 14.88 0.01
C ASP A 400 25.31 13.76 -0.36
N VAL A 401 24.22 14.08 -1.06
CA VAL A 401 23.18 13.16 -1.50
C VAL A 401 23.26 12.95 -3.00
N ASN A 402 23.09 11.72 -3.46
CA ASN A 402 23.07 11.32 -4.87
C ASN A 402 21.67 10.96 -5.36
N VAL A 403 20.80 10.50 -4.43
CA VAL A 403 19.41 10.13 -4.68
C VAL A 403 18.54 10.84 -3.66
N TRP A 404 17.96 11.94 -4.07
CA TRP A 404 17.06 12.76 -3.26
C TRP A 404 15.70 12.09 -3.17
N CYS A 405 15.10 12.06 -1.99
CA CYS A 405 13.76 11.53 -1.79
C CYS A 405 12.94 12.45 -0.88
N PRO A 406 12.50 13.65 -1.36
CA PRO A 406 11.59 14.52 -0.62
C PRO A 406 10.18 13.96 -0.58
N GLN A 407 9.36 14.41 0.38
CA GLN A 407 7.90 14.22 0.31
C GLN A 407 7.35 14.89 -0.96
N VAL A 408 6.23 14.37 -1.48
CA VAL A 408 5.66 14.88 -2.74
C VAL A 408 5.33 16.38 -2.71
N GLN A 409 4.88 16.92 -1.57
CA GLN A 409 4.63 18.36 -1.41
C GLN A 409 5.93 19.16 -1.32
N GLU A 410 6.96 18.62 -0.67
CA GLU A 410 8.28 19.24 -0.59
C GLU A 410 8.96 19.29 -1.96
N TYR A 411 8.84 18.21 -2.75
CA TYR A 411 9.29 18.21 -4.13
C TYR A 411 8.59 19.33 -4.93
N GLN A 412 7.27 19.45 -4.83
CA GLN A 412 6.51 20.44 -5.58
C GLN A 412 6.84 21.87 -5.14
N ALA A 413 7.05 22.10 -3.84
CA ALA A 413 7.43 23.40 -3.28
C ALA A 413 8.85 23.83 -3.68
N ASN A 414 9.79 22.87 -3.76
CA ASN A 414 11.20 23.12 -4.09
C ASN A 414 11.56 22.60 -5.49
N ARG A 415 10.62 22.58 -6.39
CA ARG A 415 10.76 21.93 -7.71
C ARG A 415 11.98 22.41 -8.48
N GLU A 416 12.22 23.71 -8.52
CA GLU A 416 13.34 24.32 -9.25
C GLU A 416 14.69 23.74 -8.78
N PHE A 417 14.89 23.66 -7.47
CA PHE A 417 16.07 23.04 -6.88
C PHE A 417 16.25 21.58 -7.33
N PHE A 418 15.19 20.76 -7.29
CA PHE A 418 15.30 19.36 -7.67
C PHE A 418 15.50 19.17 -9.19
N GLU A 419 14.97 20.05 -10.03
CA GLU A 419 15.29 20.07 -11.46
C GLU A 419 16.77 20.40 -11.71
N GLU A 420 17.35 21.37 -10.99
CA GLU A 420 18.78 21.68 -11.03
C GLU A 420 19.62 20.47 -10.57
N ARG A 421 19.19 19.75 -9.53
CA ARG A 421 19.89 18.54 -9.08
C ARG A 421 19.88 17.43 -10.13
N LYS A 422 18.74 17.21 -10.81
CA LYS A 422 18.67 16.28 -11.93
C LYS A 422 19.60 16.68 -13.07
N ALA A 423 19.64 17.96 -13.43
CA ALA A 423 20.54 18.48 -14.44
C ALA A 423 22.02 18.32 -14.06
N ALA A 424 22.35 18.33 -12.76
CA ALA A 424 23.69 18.08 -12.23
C ALA A 424 24.04 16.57 -12.14
N GLY A 425 23.10 15.66 -12.48
CA GLY A 425 23.31 14.22 -12.49
C GLY A 425 22.79 13.46 -11.25
N ASP A 426 22.18 14.16 -10.29
CA ASP A 426 21.52 13.49 -9.17
C ASP A 426 20.24 12.80 -9.63
N ARG A 427 19.83 11.77 -8.90
CA ARG A 427 18.52 11.12 -9.05
C ARG A 427 17.53 11.73 -8.08
N VAL A 428 16.26 11.84 -8.48
CA VAL A 428 15.19 12.34 -7.61
C VAL A 428 14.08 11.31 -7.56
N TRP A 429 13.82 10.80 -6.37
CA TRP A 429 12.66 10.02 -5.97
C TRP A 429 11.70 10.91 -5.20
N VAL A 430 10.54 10.38 -4.84
CA VAL A 430 9.63 11.02 -3.89
C VAL A 430 9.05 9.97 -2.95
N TYR A 431 8.55 10.43 -1.80
CA TYR A 431 7.85 9.56 -0.87
C TYR A 431 6.55 10.16 -0.34
N THR A 432 5.71 9.30 0.20
CA THR A 432 4.56 9.65 1.04
C THR A 432 4.56 8.80 2.30
N CYS A 433 3.88 9.27 3.34
CA CYS A 433 3.72 8.57 4.61
C CYS A 433 2.37 8.98 5.25
N LEU A 434 2.31 9.13 6.55
CA LEU A 434 1.18 9.76 7.25
C LEU A 434 0.85 11.17 6.72
N SER A 435 1.79 11.77 6.02
CA SER A 435 1.78 13.08 5.36
C SER A 435 2.26 12.93 3.90
N PRO A 436 1.83 13.80 2.97
CA PRO A 436 0.80 14.82 3.15
C PRO A 436 -0.61 14.23 3.17
N GLY A 437 -1.54 14.91 3.85
CA GLY A 437 -2.96 14.64 3.76
C GLY A 437 -3.55 15.11 2.42
N SER A 438 -4.84 15.39 2.35
CA SER A 438 -5.46 15.84 1.10
C SER A 438 -5.20 17.33 0.81
N PRO A 439 -5.14 17.75 -0.47
CA PRO A 439 -5.54 17.01 -1.67
C PRO A 439 -4.47 16.11 -2.30
N TRP A 440 -3.33 15.96 -1.68
CA TRP A 440 -2.15 15.31 -2.23
C TRP A 440 -2.34 13.82 -2.55
N LEU A 441 -1.62 13.32 -3.56
CA LEU A 441 -1.50 11.88 -3.80
C LEU A 441 -0.91 11.19 -2.58
N ASN A 442 -1.57 10.17 -2.09
CA ASN A 442 -1.13 9.27 -1.03
C ASN A 442 -1.89 7.94 -1.16
N ARG A 443 -1.76 7.03 -0.18
CA ARG A 443 -2.34 5.68 -0.24
C ARG A 443 -3.25 5.32 0.94
N LEU A 444 -3.85 6.31 1.59
CA LEU A 444 -4.65 6.12 2.79
C LEU A 444 -6.02 5.50 2.48
N LEU A 445 -6.63 4.82 3.45
CA LEU A 445 -7.85 4.04 3.23
C LEU A 445 -9.10 4.88 2.98
N ASP A 446 -9.11 6.12 3.43
CA ASP A 446 -10.19 7.08 3.22
C ASP A 446 -9.97 8.01 2.00
N GLN A 447 -9.11 7.58 1.08
CA GLN A 447 -8.80 8.27 -0.17
C GLN A 447 -9.16 7.40 -1.38
N GLU A 448 -9.37 8.02 -2.54
CA GLU A 448 -9.67 7.33 -3.79
C GLU A 448 -8.52 6.39 -4.21
N ARG A 449 -8.85 5.17 -4.65
CA ARG A 449 -7.86 4.17 -5.12
C ARG A 449 -7.03 4.67 -6.28
N ILE A 450 -7.60 5.52 -7.12
CA ILE A 450 -6.91 6.09 -8.27
C ILE A 450 -5.66 6.92 -7.89
N ARG A 451 -5.58 7.44 -6.65
CA ARG A 451 -4.41 8.19 -6.17
C ARG A 451 -3.13 7.34 -6.22
N GLN A 452 -3.22 6.07 -5.87
CA GLN A 452 -2.07 5.16 -5.91
C GLN A 452 -1.57 4.95 -7.34
N VAL A 453 -2.49 4.84 -8.30
CA VAL A 453 -2.13 4.74 -9.73
C VAL A 453 -1.41 6.02 -10.19
N TYR A 454 -1.93 7.18 -9.79
CA TYR A 454 -1.38 8.46 -10.22
C TYR A 454 -0.03 8.82 -9.62
N ILE A 455 0.45 8.10 -8.62
CA ILE A 455 1.84 8.22 -8.18
C ILE A 455 2.79 7.87 -9.34
N GLY A 456 2.55 6.78 -10.07
CA GLY A 456 3.33 6.42 -11.26
C GLY A 456 3.23 7.47 -12.36
N TRP A 457 2.03 7.97 -12.66
CA TRP A 457 1.82 9.01 -13.66
C TRP A 457 2.48 10.34 -13.29
N ALA A 458 2.45 10.73 -12.01
CA ALA A 458 3.12 11.94 -11.53
C ALA A 458 4.65 11.78 -11.59
N CYS A 459 5.18 10.61 -11.23
CA CYS A 459 6.60 10.31 -11.42
C CYS A 459 7.00 10.43 -12.90
N ALA A 460 6.19 9.91 -13.83
CA ALA A 460 6.44 10.04 -15.26
C ALA A 460 6.34 11.49 -15.74
N LYS A 461 5.39 12.29 -15.19
CA LYS A 461 5.25 13.72 -15.51
C LYS A 461 6.52 14.52 -15.22
N TYR A 462 7.13 14.25 -14.09
CA TYR A 462 8.26 15.00 -13.55
C TYR A 462 9.62 14.32 -13.74
N ASP A 463 9.69 13.23 -14.51
CA ASP A 463 10.94 12.45 -14.71
C ASP A 463 11.60 12.02 -13.40
N LEU A 464 10.78 11.57 -12.45
CA LEU A 464 11.27 11.03 -11.19
C LEU A 464 11.60 9.55 -11.34
N GLN A 465 12.67 9.12 -10.70
CA GLN A 465 13.21 7.78 -10.91
C GLN A 465 12.85 6.81 -9.76
N GLY A 466 12.05 7.24 -8.80
CA GLY A 466 11.62 6.34 -7.73
C GLY A 466 10.49 6.86 -6.85
N PHE A 467 9.84 5.90 -6.20
CA PHE A 467 8.84 6.14 -5.18
C PHE A 467 9.11 5.28 -3.96
N LEU A 468 9.06 5.89 -2.79
CA LEU A 468 9.26 5.25 -1.49
C LEU A 468 8.02 5.41 -0.60
N HIS A 469 7.72 4.38 0.17
CA HIS A 469 6.85 4.47 1.33
C HIS A 469 7.40 3.60 2.47
N TRP A 470 7.28 4.07 3.72
CA TRP A 470 7.86 3.37 4.87
C TRP A 470 7.08 2.11 5.28
N GLY A 471 5.78 2.06 5.02
CA GLY A 471 4.86 1.10 5.64
C GLY A 471 4.47 -0.08 4.75
N LEU A 472 5.29 -1.14 4.61
CA LEU A 472 4.83 -2.39 4.00
C LEU A 472 4.01 -3.23 4.98
N ASN A 473 4.56 -3.47 6.17
CA ASN A 473 4.04 -4.42 7.15
C ASN A 473 4.25 -3.99 8.62
N PHE A 474 4.33 -2.70 8.90
CA PHE A 474 4.48 -2.16 10.25
C PHE A 474 3.15 -2.14 11.04
N HIS A 475 2.41 -3.24 10.94
CA HIS A 475 1.13 -3.43 11.63
C HIS A 475 1.33 -3.74 13.13
N THR A 476 0.24 -3.60 13.89
CA THR A 476 0.13 -4.08 15.28
C THR A 476 -0.13 -5.60 15.30
N ALA A 477 -0.41 -6.15 16.49
CA ALA A 477 -0.87 -7.54 16.62
C ALA A 477 -2.26 -7.79 15.99
N ARG A 478 -3.02 -6.71 15.66
CA ARG A 478 -4.37 -6.78 15.06
C ARG A 478 -4.42 -6.07 13.70
N PRO A 479 -3.73 -6.60 12.67
CA PRO A 479 -3.53 -5.92 11.37
C PRO A 479 -4.82 -5.64 10.58
N PHE A 480 -5.90 -6.39 10.84
CA PHE A 480 -7.20 -6.21 10.16
C PHE A 480 -8.16 -5.27 10.92
N GLU A 481 -7.79 -4.85 12.13
CA GLU A 481 -8.67 -4.07 13.00
C GLU A 481 -8.07 -2.71 13.39
N GLU A 482 -6.74 -2.64 13.56
CA GLU A 482 -6.05 -1.43 14.00
C GLU A 482 -5.35 -0.73 12.82
N LEU A 483 -6.15 -0.10 11.96
CA LEU A 483 -5.66 0.63 10.79
C LEU A 483 -5.31 2.09 11.13
N VAL A 484 -6.05 2.73 12.04
CA VAL A 484 -5.67 3.97 12.73
C VAL A 484 -4.85 3.55 13.94
N ARG A 485 -3.60 3.95 14.01
CA ARG A 485 -2.64 3.42 14.95
C ARG A 485 -2.07 4.52 15.85
N PRO A 486 -2.00 4.34 17.18
CA PRO A 486 -1.26 5.25 18.04
C PRO A 486 0.19 5.41 17.58
N HIS A 487 0.67 6.65 17.57
CA HIS A 487 2.04 7.02 17.24
C HIS A 487 2.69 7.71 18.45
N ILE A 488 3.53 8.67 18.27
CA ILE A 488 4.16 9.42 19.35
C ILE A 488 3.27 10.57 19.86
N GLU A 489 3.38 10.90 21.14
CA GLU A 489 2.85 12.16 21.73
C GLU A 489 1.35 12.44 21.40
N GLY A 490 0.51 11.41 21.48
CA GLY A 490 -0.92 11.54 21.20
C GLY A 490 -1.30 11.64 19.72
N GLN A 491 -0.32 11.53 18.83
CA GLN A 491 -0.54 11.45 17.39
C GLN A 491 -1.06 10.06 17.00
N PHE A 492 -1.73 9.99 15.85
CA PHE A 492 -2.20 8.74 15.27
C PHE A 492 -1.79 8.67 13.81
N LEU A 493 -1.26 7.55 13.39
CA LEU A 493 -1.08 7.26 11.97
C LEU A 493 -2.44 7.06 11.32
N PRO A 494 -2.72 7.72 10.18
CA PRO A 494 -3.97 7.55 9.45
C PRO A 494 -4.19 6.10 9.01
N ALA A 495 -5.44 5.74 8.80
CA ALA A 495 -5.81 4.40 8.37
C ALA A 495 -5.11 4.02 7.05
N GLY A 496 -4.29 2.97 7.09
CA GLY A 496 -3.59 2.45 5.93
C GLY A 496 -2.16 2.95 5.73
N ASP A 497 -1.66 3.91 6.54
CA ASP A 497 -0.28 4.38 6.45
C ASP A 497 0.73 3.28 6.84
N SER A 498 0.52 2.61 7.97
CA SER A 498 1.49 1.70 8.57
C SER A 498 1.72 0.40 7.79
N HIS A 499 0.73 -0.06 7.02
CA HIS A 499 0.87 -1.30 6.25
C HIS A 499 -0.06 -1.35 5.03
N ILE A 500 0.36 -2.12 4.06
CA ILE A 500 -0.35 -2.34 2.79
C ILE A 500 -0.45 -3.84 2.45
N LEU A 501 0.38 -4.69 3.08
CA LEU A 501 0.25 -6.14 3.08
C LEU A 501 -0.27 -6.61 4.43
N TYR A 502 -1.11 -7.63 4.40
CA TYR A 502 -1.79 -8.17 5.58
C TYR A 502 -1.35 -9.60 5.84
N PRO A 503 -0.89 -9.95 7.06
CA PRO A 503 -0.42 -11.29 7.34
C PRO A 503 -1.59 -12.26 7.56
N VAL A 504 -1.50 -13.45 6.96
CA VAL A 504 -2.28 -14.61 7.33
C VAL A 504 -1.34 -15.79 7.48
N ARG A 505 -1.80 -16.89 8.06
CA ARG A 505 -0.95 -18.05 8.35
C ARG A 505 -0.09 -18.51 7.16
N GLU A 506 -0.64 -18.46 5.97
CA GLU A 506 -0.03 -18.97 4.74
C GLU A 506 1.02 -18.02 4.16
N GLY A 507 0.99 -16.74 4.53
CA GLY A 507 1.88 -15.68 4.03
C GLY A 507 1.20 -14.31 3.97
N PRO A 508 1.81 -13.32 3.31
CA PRO A 508 1.22 -12.00 3.16
C PRO A 508 0.10 -12.01 2.12
N LEU A 509 -0.99 -11.31 2.40
CA LEU A 509 -2.04 -10.96 1.44
C LEU A 509 -1.70 -9.64 0.76
N SER A 510 -1.91 -9.56 -0.55
CA SER A 510 -2.00 -8.31 -1.30
C SER A 510 -3.24 -7.52 -0.88
N SER A 511 -3.34 -6.27 -1.32
CA SER A 511 -4.47 -5.40 -1.02
C SER A 511 -4.88 -4.58 -2.25
N HIS A 512 -6.10 -4.03 -2.19
CA HIS A 512 -6.63 -3.13 -3.21
C HIS A 512 -5.69 -1.95 -3.47
N ARG A 513 -5.13 -1.37 -2.41
CA ARG A 513 -4.14 -0.29 -2.50
C ARG A 513 -2.84 -0.74 -3.16
N PHE A 514 -2.34 -1.94 -2.83
CA PHE A 514 -1.09 -2.46 -3.38
C PHE A 514 -1.22 -2.77 -4.88
N GLU A 515 -2.37 -3.32 -5.29
CA GLU A 515 -2.67 -3.56 -6.72
C GLU A 515 -2.83 -2.24 -7.50
N ALA A 516 -3.42 -1.21 -6.89
CA ALA A 516 -3.49 0.11 -7.52
C ALA A 516 -2.08 0.72 -7.74
N HIS A 517 -1.16 0.56 -6.77
CA HIS A 517 0.24 0.93 -6.97
C HIS A 517 0.89 0.13 -8.10
N ARG A 518 0.66 -1.20 -8.16
CA ARG A 518 1.17 -2.04 -9.25
C ARG A 518 0.77 -1.49 -10.61
N ILE A 519 -0.51 -1.17 -10.80
CA ILE A 519 -1.03 -0.59 -12.05
C ILE A 519 -0.31 0.74 -12.36
N GLY A 520 -0.12 1.60 -11.36
CA GLY A 520 0.58 2.87 -11.52
C GLY A 520 2.03 2.70 -11.95
N MET A 521 2.75 1.72 -11.40
CA MET A 521 4.14 1.42 -11.77
C MET A 521 4.23 0.79 -13.16
N GLU A 522 3.25 -0.03 -13.57
CA GLU A 522 3.14 -0.55 -14.94
C GLU A 522 2.89 0.58 -15.95
N ASP A 523 1.98 1.49 -15.63
CA ASP A 523 1.69 2.65 -16.47
C ASP A 523 2.89 3.60 -16.58
N PHE A 524 3.69 3.76 -15.50
CA PHE A 524 4.95 4.50 -15.57
C PHE A 524 5.88 3.93 -16.64
N GLU A 525 6.06 2.61 -16.67
CA GLU A 525 6.92 1.95 -17.66
C GLU A 525 6.41 2.15 -19.09
N LEU A 526 5.10 2.12 -19.30
CA LEU A 526 4.48 2.39 -20.60
C LEU A 526 4.63 3.86 -21.02
N LEU A 527 4.47 4.79 -20.07
CA LEU A 527 4.72 6.23 -20.29
C LEU A 527 6.19 6.51 -20.60
N ALA A 528 7.11 5.83 -19.92
CA ALA A 528 8.55 5.94 -20.20
C ALA A 528 8.90 5.44 -21.61
N GLN A 529 8.29 4.32 -22.05
CA GLN A 529 8.43 3.83 -23.41
C GLN A 529 7.89 4.85 -24.42
N LEU A 530 6.65 5.32 -24.25
CA LEU A 530 6.09 6.33 -25.13
C LEU A 530 6.94 7.60 -25.18
N LYS A 531 7.44 8.05 -24.02
CA LYS A 531 8.26 9.26 -23.91
C LYS A 531 9.58 9.14 -24.66
N SER A 532 10.15 7.95 -24.77
CA SER A 532 11.39 7.73 -25.54
C SER A 532 11.18 7.88 -27.07
N HIS A 533 9.96 7.79 -27.57
CA HIS A 533 9.60 7.93 -28.97
C HIS A 533 8.83 9.22 -29.27
N ASP A 534 7.88 9.59 -28.40
CA ASP A 534 7.02 10.77 -28.54
C ASP A 534 6.76 11.42 -27.17
N ALA A 535 7.74 12.18 -26.71
CA ALA A 535 7.67 12.87 -25.40
C ALA A 535 6.50 13.90 -25.34
N PRO A 536 6.19 14.69 -26.38
CA PRO A 536 5.03 15.57 -26.37
C PRO A 536 3.73 14.83 -26.17
N ARG A 537 3.53 13.68 -26.86
CA ARG A 537 2.33 12.87 -26.74
C ARG A 537 2.20 12.27 -25.33
N ALA A 538 3.30 11.77 -24.75
CA ALA A 538 3.29 11.27 -23.38
C ALA A 538 2.85 12.36 -22.40
N GLN A 539 3.40 13.57 -22.50
CA GLN A 539 3.03 14.69 -21.63
C GLN A 539 1.57 15.13 -21.84
N GLU A 540 1.06 15.14 -23.07
CA GLU A 540 -0.36 15.41 -23.36
C GLU A 540 -1.26 14.40 -22.65
N LEU A 541 -0.96 13.10 -22.76
CA LEU A 541 -1.76 12.05 -22.13
C LEU A 541 -1.74 12.16 -20.61
N ILE A 542 -0.58 12.42 -20.01
CA ILE A 542 -0.46 12.64 -18.57
C ILE A 542 -1.33 13.84 -18.15
N ALA A 543 -1.24 14.95 -18.86
CA ALA A 543 -1.94 16.19 -18.52
C ALA A 543 -3.48 16.04 -18.49
N ARG A 544 -4.04 15.04 -19.21
CA ARG A 544 -5.49 14.74 -19.21
C ARG A 544 -5.99 14.33 -17.82
N VAL A 545 -5.13 13.69 -17.02
CA VAL A 545 -5.53 13.11 -15.73
C VAL A 545 -4.69 13.60 -14.55
N VAL A 546 -3.42 13.99 -14.76
CA VAL A 546 -2.50 14.46 -13.70
C VAL A 546 -1.86 15.79 -14.09
N GLN A 547 -2.18 16.85 -13.34
CA GLN A 547 -1.56 18.17 -13.45
C GLN A 547 -0.47 18.42 -12.40
N GLY A 548 -0.55 17.73 -11.23
CA GLY A 548 0.38 17.82 -10.12
C GLY A 548 0.12 16.73 -9.10
N PHE A 549 0.94 16.67 -8.06
CA PHE A 549 0.71 15.74 -6.94
C PHE A 549 -0.53 16.08 -6.11
N ASP A 550 -1.05 17.28 -6.23
CA ASP A 550 -2.24 17.82 -5.54
C ASP A 550 -3.41 18.10 -6.48
N LYS A 551 -3.21 17.94 -7.81
CA LYS A 551 -4.21 18.26 -8.82
C LYS A 551 -4.30 17.17 -9.88
N TYR A 552 -5.38 16.41 -9.86
CA TYR A 552 -5.62 15.26 -10.73
C TYR A 552 -7.12 14.94 -10.83
N SER A 553 -7.49 14.12 -11.84
CA SER A 553 -8.86 13.63 -12.00
C SER A 553 -9.16 12.52 -10.98
N LYS A 554 -10.32 12.58 -10.34
CA LYS A 554 -10.82 11.51 -9.46
C LYS A 554 -11.70 10.50 -10.20
N ASP A 555 -11.97 10.75 -11.48
CA ASP A 555 -12.84 9.92 -12.32
C ASP A 555 -12.06 8.72 -12.88
N VAL A 556 -12.44 7.52 -12.46
CA VAL A 556 -11.87 6.25 -12.94
C VAL A 556 -12.11 6.07 -14.44
N ALA A 557 -13.26 6.53 -14.97
CA ALA A 557 -13.55 6.42 -16.41
C ALA A 557 -12.62 7.32 -17.25
N ALA A 558 -12.33 8.54 -16.76
CA ALA A 558 -11.35 9.43 -17.39
C ALA A 558 -9.94 8.81 -17.40
N TYR A 559 -9.53 8.18 -16.28
CA TYR A 559 -8.27 7.42 -16.24
C TYR A 559 -8.26 6.26 -17.26
N ARG A 560 -9.31 5.43 -17.28
CA ARG A 560 -9.39 4.28 -18.21
C ARG A 560 -9.32 4.73 -19.66
N ALA A 561 -9.94 5.86 -20.00
CA ALA A 561 -9.83 6.48 -21.32
C ALA A 561 -8.40 6.95 -21.64
N ALA A 562 -7.73 7.61 -20.69
CA ALA A 562 -6.34 8.04 -20.86
C ALA A 562 -5.39 6.84 -21.00
N ARG A 563 -5.58 5.80 -20.17
CA ARG A 563 -4.79 4.56 -20.23
C ARG A 563 -4.96 3.82 -21.56
N LYS A 564 -6.19 3.77 -22.08
CA LYS A 564 -6.43 3.20 -23.43
C LYS A 564 -5.64 3.95 -24.48
N LEU A 565 -5.67 5.28 -24.48
CA LEU A 565 -4.90 6.09 -25.42
C LEU A 565 -3.39 5.90 -25.27
N LEU A 566 -2.90 5.69 -24.04
CA LEU A 566 -1.50 5.35 -23.79
C LEU A 566 -1.14 4.00 -24.44
N LEU A 567 -1.95 2.98 -24.23
CA LEU A 567 -1.74 1.65 -24.82
C LEU A 567 -1.79 1.70 -26.36
N ASP A 568 -2.76 2.41 -26.94
CA ASP A 568 -2.87 2.61 -28.40
C ASP A 568 -1.61 3.31 -28.96
N ALA A 569 -1.09 4.33 -28.22
CA ALA A 569 0.11 5.06 -28.65
C ALA A 569 1.37 4.18 -28.57
N VAL A 570 1.55 3.40 -27.49
CA VAL A 570 2.67 2.45 -27.36
C VAL A 570 2.60 1.37 -28.44
N ASP A 571 1.40 0.86 -28.75
CA ASP A 571 1.20 -0.15 -29.80
C ASP A 571 1.70 0.30 -31.18
N THR A 572 1.56 1.60 -31.50
CA THR A 572 2.03 2.16 -32.77
C THR A 572 3.56 2.09 -32.91
N HIS A 573 4.29 2.26 -31.81
CA HIS A 573 5.74 2.22 -31.79
C HIS A 573 6.31 0.80 -31.58
N THR A 574 5.47 -0.16 -31.20
CA THR A 574 5.89 -1.56 -31.02
C THR A 574 5.87 -2.35 -32.36
N GLN A 575 5.50 -1.71 -33.47
CA GLN A 575 5.46 -2.34 -34.81
C GLN A 575 6.78 -2.27 -35.58
N GLU A 576 7.73 -1.48 -35.09
CA GLU A 576 9.10 -1.35 -35.60
C GLU A 576 10.08 -2.21 -34.78
#